data_f1e1537309655046395b6b98bb1c17db
#
_entry.id   f1e1537309655046395b6b98bb1c17db
#
_cell.length_a   1.000
_cell.length_b   1.000
_cell.length_c   1.000
_cell.angle_alpha   90.00
_cell.angle_beta   90.00
_cell.angle_gamma   90.00
#
_symmetry.space_group_name_H-M   'P 1'
#
loop_
_entity.id
_entity.type
_entity.pdbx_description
1 polymer ?
#
loop_
_entity_poly.entity_id
_entity_poly.type
_entity_poly.pdbx_seq_one_letter_code
_entity_poly.pdbx_strand_id
1 'polypeptide(L)'
;MSETRNSQSITVSLGAFSFVTALSGASVTLALPRMARAFDVSAALSTQVVQVGLITTVVFLVMFGHAGDVFSKNAVYRAGGWVFIIGSLLTGIAPNFIGVLVGRFVQAVGSAMVMANAMGIINEHFADKERAKALAYNSMFISVGSISGPAVGGLITSILSWRWIFLLNVPVAIAIMFWAKGAFPRPRLTWADIREQARRVNWLGQLIFSVGVVLMFSSGWITLPGLNQFTNMMVFLVGGGIVTALSFLQDDFAPSHWIDPQVLRNITFLTSTSVLFLAMFVNSFSNILLPFYLQDYLPFSPCVSGLIVAAQSVVMLLLSPFVGRLASTPERRPQLVNIGLAMLLVSQIGYAFYGGQSGLGYVLWPIILNGVGMAFTLTPNNSITMGLVSPKLAGVAGSMNSLFRTIGMAVGISFATNFLYAQLPGVKHITRGLGTTYLHASRIVFYVAVGASLIALIINVWRTATSKSEM
;
A
#
# COMPACT_ATOMS: atom_id res chain seq x y z
N MET A 1 21.98 -3.94 -31.42
CA MET A 1 22.10 -5.04 -30.42
C MET A 1 22.45 -4.52 -29.01
N SER A 2 23.26 -3.49 -28.82
CA SER A 2 23.57 -2.92 -27.48
C SER A 2 22.40 -2.18 -26.84
N GLU A 3 21.62 -1.39 -27.58
CA GLU A 3 20.47 -0.63 -27.06
C GLU A 3 19.31 -1.52 -26.62
N THR A 4 18.95 -2.56 -27.39
CA THR A 4 17.90 -3.51 -27.01
C THR A 4 18.27 -4.32 -25.77
N ARG A 5 19.55 -4.67 -25.60
CA ARG A 5 20.05 -5.36 -24.40
C ARG A 5 20.01 -4.46 -23.17
N ASN A 6 20.26 -3.16 -23.35
CA ASN A 6 20.20 -2.18 -22.27
C ASN A 6 18.75 -1.92 -21.82
N SER A 7 17.81 -1.76 -22.75
CA SER A 7 16.37 -1.61 -22.46
C SER A 7 15.78 -2.81 -21.71
N GLN A 8 16.14 -4.04 -22.10
CA GLN A 8 15.71 -5.24 -21.39
C GLN A 8 16.27 -5.30 -19.97
N SER A 9 17.57 -4.98 -19.80
CA SER A 9 18.20 -4.96 -18.47
C SER A 9 17.55 -3.93 -17.55
N ILE A 10 17.18 -2.74 -18.03
CA ILE A 10 16.46 -1.72 -17.29
C ILE A 10 15.09 -2.27 -16.84
N THR A 11 14.28 -2.78 -17.78
CA THR A 11 12.93 -3.30 -17.48
C THR A 11 12.96 -4.42 -16.45
N VAL A 12 13.86 -5.38 -16.61
CA VAL A 12 14.00 -6.52 -15.70
C VAL A 12 14.47 -6.05 -14.31
N SER A 13 15.45 -5.14 -14.25
CA SER A 13 15.95 -4.62 -12.96
C SER A 13 14.88 -3.84 -12.20
N LEU A 14 14.15 -2.95 -12.88
CA LEU A 14 13.06 -2.18 -12.28
C LEU A 14 11.94 -3.12 -11.81
N GLY A 15 11.52 -4.06 -12.67
CA GLY A 15 10.47 -5.03 -12.34
C GLY A 15 10.87 -5.94 -11.18
N ALA A 16 12.06 -6.52 -11.21
CA ALA A 16 12.55 -7.41 -10.17
C ALA A 16 12.66 -6.68 -8.80
N PHE A 17 13.12 -5.44 -8.79
CA PHE A 17 13.17 -4.67 -7.55
C PHE A 17 11.77 -4.30 -7.04
N SER A 18 10.86 -3.93 -7.94
CA SER A 18 9.46 -3.68 -7.62
C SER A 18 8.77 -4.94 -7.07
N PHE A 19 9.08 -6.12 -7.63
CA PHE A 19 8.65 -7.41 -7.10
C PHE A 19 9.13 -7.63 -5.66
N VAL A 20 10.42 -7.45 -5.39
CA VAL A 20 11.00 -7.66 -4.06
C VAL A 20 10.40 -6.72 -3.03
N THR A 21 10.21 -5.45 -3.35
CA THR A 21 9.58 -4.47 -2.44
C THR A 21 8.13 -4.81 -2.15
N ALA A 22 7.36 -5.21 -3.16
CA ALA A 22 5.97 -5.61 -3.01
C ALA A 22 5.83 -6.93 -2.23
N LEU A 23 6.66 -7.93 -2.53
CA LEU A 23 6.74 -9.21 -1.81
C LEU A 23 7.06 -8.98 -0.33
N SER A 24 8.10 -8.18 -0.05
CA SER A 24 8.53 -7.86 1.31
C SER A 24 7.41 -7.18 2.11
N GLY A 25 6.73 -6.19 1.50
CA GLY A 25 5.62 -5.49 2.13
C GLY A 25 4.45 -6.42 2.49
N ALA A 26 4.06 -7.29 1.57
CA ALA A 26 2.92 -8.19 1.75
C ALA A 26 3.23 -9.39 2.68
N SER A 27 4.48 -9.85 2.74
CA SER A 27 4.86 -10.99 3.58
C SER A 27 4.86 -10.67 5.07
N VAL A 28 5.09 -9.42 5.46
CA VAL A 28 5.25 -8.99 6.86
C VAL A 28 3.99 -9.25 7.69
N THR A 29 2.79 -9.09 7.10
CA THR A 29 1.52 -9.26 7.83
C THR A 29 1.38 -10.66 8.45
N LEU A 30 1.87 -11.69 7.77
CA LEU A 30 1.86 -13.08 8.25
C LEU A 30 2.86 -13.34 9.39
N ALA A 31 3.88 -12.49 9.52
CA ALA A 31 4.88 -12.58 10.58
C ALA A 31 4.45 -11.88 11.89
N LEU A 32 3.47 -10.97 11.83
CA LEU A 32 3.07 -10.13 12.97
C LEU A 32 2.72 -10.93 14.23
N PRO A 33 1.92 -12.03 14.17
CA PRO A 33 1.61 -12.82 15.36
C PRO A 33 2.86 -13.43 16.00
N ARG A 34 3.83 -13.88 15.19
CA ARG A 34 5.11 -14.42 15.69
C ARG A 34 6.03 -13.34 16.22
N MET A 35 6.06 -12.16 15.61
CA MET A 35 6.83 -11.01 16.11
C MET A 35 6.28 -10.53 17.45
N ALA A 36 4.95 -10.43 17.58
CA ALA A 36 4.29 -10.06 18.84
C ALA A 36 4.72 -10.98 19.98
N ARG A 37 4.72 -12.30 19.74
CA ARG A 37 5.16 -13.30 20.73
C ARG A 37 6.66 -13.25 20.99
N ALA A 38 7.49 -13.06 19.95
CA ALA A 38 8.94 -13.06 20.08
C ALA A 38 9.49 -11.89 20.92
N PHE A 39 8.79 -10.73 20.89
CA PHE A 39 9.20 -9.54 21.63
C PHE A 39 8.31 -9.23 22.83
N ASP A 40 7.35 -10.10 23.16
CA ASP A 40 6.33 -9.91 24.21
C ASP A 40 5.62 -8.54 24.10
N VAL A 41 5.30 -8.14 22.88
CA VAL A 41 4.54 -6.92 22.60
C VAL A 41 3.09 -7.26 22.27
N SER A 42 2.18 -6.29 22.46
CA SER A 42 0.79 -6.49 22.06
C SER A 42 0.67 -6.69 20.54
N ALA A 43 -0.35 -7.41 20.10
CA ALA A 43 -0.61 -7.56 18.67
C ALA A 43 -0.88 -6.19 18.02
N ALA A 44 -1.51 -5.24 18.75
CA ALA A 44 -1.65 -3.85 18.29
C ALA A 44 -0.29 -3.19 18.02
N LEU A 45 0.65 -3.33 18.96
CA LEU A 45 1.98 -2.75 18.79
C LEU A 45 2.74 -3.42 17.65
N SER A 46 2.59 -4.73 17.44
CA SER A 46 3.25 -5.43 16.35
C SER A 46 2.84 -4.92 14.96
N THR A 47 1.62 -4.41 14.79
CA THR A 47 1.16 -3.84 13.51
C THR A 47 1.91 -2.56 13.12
N GLN A 48 2.59 -1.89 14.09
CA GLN A 48 3.45 -0.75 13.81
C GLN A 48 4.58 -1.10 12.83
N VAL A 49 5.00 -2.36 12.76
CA VAL A 49 6.00 -2.82 11.78
C VAL A 49 5.52 -2.61 10.34
N VAL A 50 4.24 -2.80 10.07
CA VAL A 50 3.62 -2.52 8.76
C VAL A 50 3.33 -1.04 8.62
N GLN A 51 2.78 -0.40 9.65
CA GLN A 51 2.41 1.02 9.62
C GLN A 51 3.62 1.92 9.36
N VAL A 52 4.72 1.74 10.08
CA VAL A 52 5.97 2.49 9.86
C VAL A 52 6.43 2.37 8.40
N GLY A 53 6.36 1.16 7.83
CA GLY A 53 6.68 0.96 6.41
C GLY A 53 5.79 1.76 5.46
N LEU A 54 4.46 1.73 5.67
CA LEU A 54 3.51 2.44 4.81
C LEU A 54 3.61 3.96 4.98
N ILE A 55 3.63 4.46 6.21
CA ILE A 55 3.74 5.90 6.51
C ILE A 55 5.02 6.48 5.90
N THR A 56 6.15 5.81 6.14
CA THR A 56 7.45 6.20 5.58
C THR A 56 7.39 6.22 4.06
N THR A 57 6.80 5.19 3.44
CA THR A 57 6.64 5.15 1.98
C THR A 57 5.81 6.32 1.48
N VAL A 58 4.67 6.64 2.11
CA VAL A 58 3.81 7.76 1.72
C VAL A 58 4.55 9.09 1.80
N VAL A 59 5.21 9.36 2.93
CA VAL A 59 5.95 10.61 3.16
C VAL A 59 7.07 10.78 2.16
N PHE A 60 7.89 9.75 1.98
CA PHE A 60 9.10 9.83 1.17
C PHE A 60 8.88 9.58 -0.33
N LEU A 61 7.74 8.98 -0.73
CA LEU A 61 7.43 8.75 -2.15
C LEU A 61 7.42 10.06 -2.95
N VAL A 62 6.77 11.09 -2.42
CA VAL A 62 6.66 12.40 -3.04
C VAL A 62 8.01 13.10 -3.02
N MET A 63 8.69 13.11 -1.86
CA MET A 63 10.00 13.75 -1.71
C MET A 63 11.04 13.17 -2.66
N PHE A 64 11.12 11.85 -2.79
CA PHE A 64 12.10 11.21 -3.67
C PHE A 64 11.69 11.18 -5.14
N GLY A 65 10.42 11.41 -5.46
CA GLY A 65 10.00 11.74 -6.81
C GLY A 65 10.68 13.04 -7.27
N HIS A 66 10.54 14.11 -6.50
CA HIS A 66 11.22 15.38 -6.79
C HIS A 66 12.74 15.31 -6.69
N ALA A 67 13.27 14.58 -5.69
CA ALA A 67 14.71 14.36 -5.61
C ALA A 67 15.27 13.66 -6.86
N GLY A 68 14.50 12.77 -7.48
CA GLY A 68 14.84 12.13 -8.75
C GLY A 68 14.95 13.15 -9.89
N ASP A 69 14.07 14.14 -9.94
CA ASP A 69 14.11 15.21 -10.93
C ASP A 69 15.30 16.15 -10.68
N VAL A 70 15.65 16.43 -9.41
CA VAL A 70 16.75 17.32 -9.02
C VAL A 70 18.13 16.66 -9.18
N PHE A 71 18.29 15.43 -8.67
CA PHE A 71 19.60 14.74 -8.63
C PHE A 71 19.81 13.75 -9.78
N SER A 72 18.83 13.22 -10.35
CA SER A 72 18.71 12.15 -11.35
C SER A 72 17.96 10.94 -10.80
N LYS A 73 16.95 10.51 -11.54
CA LYS A 73 16.14 9.33 -11.19
C LYS A 73 17.00 8.07 -11.02
N ASN A 74 17.99 7.89 -11.90
CA ASN A 74 18.92 6.75 -11.84
C ASN A 74 19.79 6.76 -10.57
N ALA A 75 20.25 7.95 -10.12
CA ALA A 75 21.06 8.08 -8.92
C ALA A 75 20.23 7.77 -7.66
N VAL A 76 19.03 8.36 -7.57
CA VAL A 76 18.12 8.14 -6.43
C VAL A 76 17.66 6.68 -6.38
N TYR A 77 17.33 6.07 -7.52
CA TYR A 77 16.97 4.65 -7.61
C TYR A 77 18.08 3.74 -7.07
N ARG A 78 19.34 3.96 -7.49
CA ARG A 78 20.49 3.17 -7.04
C ARG A 78 20.77 3.34 -5.56
N ALA A 79 20.75 4.58 -5.06
CA ALA A 79 20.89 4.86 -3.63
C ALA A 79 19.76 4.16 -2.83
N GLY A 80 18.53 4.26 -3.32
CA GLY A 80 17.37 3.59 -2.74
C GLY A 80 17.52 2.08 -2.63
N GLY A 81 18.08 1.44 -3.65
CA GLY A 81 18.38 0.01 -3.61
C GLY A 81 19.34 -0.37 -2.47
N TRP A 82 20.40 0.39 -2.27
CA TRP A 82 21.32 0.16 -1.14
C TRP A 82 20.69 0.46 0.22
N VAL A 83 19.92 1.54 0.34
CA VAL A 83 19.17 1.87 1.57
C VAL A 83 18.16 0.77 1.91
N PHE A 84 17.46 0.21 0.91
CA PHE A 84 16.56 -0.95 1.10
C PHE A 84 17.30 -2.19 1.62
N ILE A 85 18.48 -2.49 1.07
CA ILE A 85 19.34 -3.61 1.50
C ILE A 85 19.75 -3.43 2.95
N ILE A 86 20.27 -2.24 3.32
CA ILE A 86 20.69 -1.92 4.68
C ILE A 86 19.50 -2.04 5.65
N GLY A 87 18.35 -1.44 5.32
CA GLY A 87 17.15 -1.52 6.15
C GLY A 87 16.62 -2.95 6.30
N SER A 88 16.69 -3.76 5.25
CA SER A 88 16.34 -5.20 5.31
C SER A 88 17.25 -5.97 6.26
N LEU A 89 18.55 -5.73 6.18
CA LEU A 89 19.53 -6.35 7.06
C LEU A 89 19.31 -5.93 8.51
N LEU A 90 19.17 -4.63 8.79
CA LEU A 90 18.90 -4.10 10.12
C LEU A 90 17.64 -4.70 10.73
N THR A 91 16.56 -4.80 9.95
CA THR A 91 15.30 -5.42 10.42
C THR A 91 15.48 -6.89 10.75
N GLY A 92 16.19 -7.63 9.90
CA GLY A 92 16.38 -9.08 10.06
C GLY A 92 17.26 -9.46 11.25
N ILE A 93 18.26 -8.65 11.60
CA ILE A 93 19.17 -8.90 12.72
C ILE A 93 18.76 -8.16 14.01
N ALA A 94 17.65 -7.41 14.00
CA ALA A 94 17.24 -6.57 15.12
C ALA A 94 17.12 -7.38 16.43
N PRO A 95 17.77 -6.92 17.53
CA PRO A 95 17.72 -7.62 18.81
C PRO A 95 16.44 -7.33 19.61
N ASN A 96 15.79 -6.19 19.34
CA ASN A 96 14.59 -5.74 20.04
C ASN A 96 13.58 -5.14 19.06
N PHE A 97 12.36 -4.88 19.55
CA PHE A 97 11.27 -4.36 18.75
C PHE A 97 11.53 -2.98 18.15
N ILE A 98 12.20 -2.08 18.90
CA ILE A 98 12.57 -0.74 18.39
C ILE A 98 13.55 -0.86 17.22
N GLY A 99 14.52 -1.78 17.32
CA GLY A 99 15.46 -2.07 16.22
C GLY A 99 14.73 -2.54 14.95
N VAL A 100 13.67 -3.34 15.11
CA VAL A 100 12.80 -3.73 13.97
C VAL A 100 12.14 -2.50 13.35
N LEU A 101 11.57 -1.59 14.14
CA LEU A 101 10.93 -0.38 13.64
C LEU A 101 11.91 0.55 12.93
N VAL A 102 13.11 0.74 13.47
CA VAL A 102 14.18 1.54 12.84
C VAL A 102 14.61 0.90 11.52
N GLY A 103 14.84 -0.41 11.51
CA GLY A 103 15.20 -1.13 10.28
C GLY A 103 14.09 -1.02 9.21
N ARG A 104 12.82 -1.12 9.63
CA ARG A 104 11.65 -0.95 8.74
C ARG A 104 11.55 0.48 8.20
N PHE A 105 11.81 1.48 9.01
CA PHE A 105 11.89 2.88 8.55
C PHE A 105 12.92 3.02 7.44
N VAL A 106 14.16 2.58 7.68
CA VAL A 106 15.25 2.65 6.69
C VAL A 106 14.89 1.87 5.42
N GLN A 107 14.36 0.66 5.56
CA GLN A 107 13.92 -0.16 4.41
C GLN A 107 12.84 0.54 3.58
N ALA A 108 11.87 1.17 4.23
CA ALA A 108 10.77 1.87 3.58
C ALA A 108 11.24 3.16 2.87
N VAL A 109 12.22 3.88 3.42
CA VAL A 109 12.90 4.99 2.73
C VAL A 109 13.50 4.48 1.41
N GLY A 110 14.26 3.38 1.45
CA GLY A 110 14.83 2.77 0.25
C GLY A 110 13.75 2.35 -0.77
N SER A 111 12.65 1.74 -0.29
CA SER A 111 11.51 1.37 -1.15
C SER A 111 10.88 2.59 -1.82
N ALA A 112 10.67 3.69 -1.08
CA ALA A 112 10.12 4.93 -1.60
C ALA A 112 11.02 5.55 -2.69
N MET A 113 12.34 5.57 -2.47
CA MET A 113 13.33 6.04 -3.46
C MET A 113 13.23 5.24 -4.76
N VAL A 114 13.13 3.93 -4.67
CA VAL A 114 13.01 3.04 -5.84
C VAL A 114 11.67 3.24 -6.54
N MET A 115 10.57 3.17 -5.81
CA MET A 115 9.21 3.24 -6.38
C MET A 115 8.91 4.59 -7.02
N ALA A 116 9.32 5.69 -6.40
CA ALA A 116 9.12 7.04 -6.90
C ALA A 116 9.80 7.26 -8.26
N ASN A 117 10.96 6.65 -8.47
CA ASN A 117 11.78 6.89 -9.66
C ASN A 117 11.59 5.83 -10.77
N ALA A 118 11.06 4.64 -10.46
CA ALA A 118 10.93 3.55 -11.42
C ALA A 118 10.12 3.94 -12.67
N MET A 119 8.96 4.58 -12.49
CA MET A 119 8.13 5.03 -13.62
C MET A 119 8.79 6.16 -14.42
N GLY A 120 9.48 7.09 -13.75
CA GLY A 120 10.23 8.16 -14.38
C GLY A 120 11.39 7.63 -15.23
N ILE A 121 12.12 6.64 -14.74
CA ILE A 121 13.20 5.97 -15.51
C ILE A 121 12.64 5.30 -16.75
N ILE A 122 11.48 4.62 -16.66
CA ILE A 122 10.82 4.02 -17.82
C ILE A 122 10.46 5.12 -18.84
N ASN A 123 9.90 6.24 -18.38
CA ASN A 123 9.50 7.34 -19.24
C ASN A 123 10.68 7.99 -19.98
N GLU A 124 11.87 8.03 -19.35
CA GLU A 124 13.07 8.64 -19.95
C GLU A 124 13.81 7.70 -20.94
N HIS A 125 13.74 6.38 -20.71
CA HIS A 125 14.54 5.43 -21.47
C HIS A 125 13.79 4.71 -22.59
N PHE A 126 12.45 4.81 -22.63
CA PHE A 126 11.64 4.10 -23.62
C PHE A 126 10.86 5.04 -24.52
N ALA A 127 10.89 4.76 -25.84
CA ALA A 127 10.03 5.43 -26.80
C ALA A 127 8.54 5.09 -26.55
N ASP A 128 7.62 5.95 -27.01
CA ASP A 128 6.18 5.87 -26.69
C ASP A 128 5.55 4.47 -26.91
N LYS A 129 5.95 3.78 -27.98
CA LYS A 129 5.45 2.43 -28.30
C LYS A 129 5.91 1.36 -27.31
N GLU A 130 7.13 1.47 -26.77
CA GLU A 130 7.73 0.50 -25.87
C GLU A 130 7.45 0.84 -24.41
N ARG A 131 7.21 2.13 -24.09
CA ARG A 131 6.92 2.62 -22.74
C ARG A 131 5.72 1.94 -22.10
N ALA A 132 4.61 1.83 -22.84
CA ALA A 132 3.40 1.15 -22.34
C ALA A 132 3.68 -0.30 -21.96
N LYS A 133 4.50 -1.00 -22.75
CA LYS A 133 4.91 -2.39 -22.48
C LYS A 133 5.81 -2.50 -21.24
N ALA A 134 6.77 -1.58 -21.07
CA ALA A 134 7.66 -1.56 -19.91
C ALA A 134 6.89 -1.25 -18.60
N LEU A 135 5.95 -0.30 -18.65
CA LEU A 135 5.06 0.00 -17.52
C LEU A 135 4.16 -1.19 -17.16
N ALA A 136 3.63 -1.89 -18.17
CA ALA A 136 2.82 -3.10 -17.96
C ALA A 136 3.64 -4.21 -17.30
N TYR A 137 4.88 -4.45 -17.72
CA TYR A 137 5.77 -5.41 -17.07
C TYR A 137 6.08 -5.04 -15.63
N ASN A 138 6.41 -3.76 -15.35
CA ASN A 138 6.66 -3.31 -13.98
C ASN A 138 5.43 -3.53 -13.07
N SER A 139 4.24 -3.20 -13.56
CA SER A 139 2.98 -3.43 -12.84
C SER A 139 2.70 -4.92 -12.60
N MET A 140 3.05 -5.78 -13.57
CA MET A 140 2.95 -7.24 -13.42
C MET A 140 3.87 -7.75 -12.31
N PHE A 141 5.12 -7.30 -12.26
CA PHE A 141 6.07 -7.66 -11.20
C PHE A 141 5.57 -7.25 -9.82
N ILE A 142 5.05 -6.02 -9.68
CA ILE A 142 4.45 -5.54 -8.41
C ILE A 142 3.28 -6.44 -8.00
N SER A 143 2.40 -6.77 -8.94
CA SER A 143 1.23 -7.61 -8.69
C SER A 143 1.62 -9.01 -8.23
N VAL A 144 2.54 -9.66 -8.95
CA VAL A 144 3.02 -11.00 -8.60
C VAL A 144 3.71 -10.99 -7.23
N GLY A 145 4.51 -9.96 -6.92
CA GLY A 145 5.14 -9.80 -5.60
C GLY A 145 4.11 -9.68 -4.48
N SER A 146 3.12 -8.80 -4.65
CA SER A 146 2.06 -8.60 -3.66
C SER A 146 1.22 -9.86 -3.44
N ILE A 147 0.93 -10.61 -4.50
CA ILE A 147 0.13 -11.83 -4.45
C ILE A 147 0.89 -12.97 -3.78
N SER A 148 2.18 -13.11 -4.12
CA SER A 148 3.03 -14.16 -3.55
C SER A 148 3.39 -13.89 -2.09
N GLY A 149 3.32 -12.63 -1.65
CA GLY A 149 3.76 -12.20 -0.32
C GLY A 149 3.19 -13.02 0.83
N PRO A 150 1.86 -13.15 0.99
CA PRO A 150 1.28 -13.92 2.07
C PRO A 150 1.69 -15.39 2.04
N ALA A 151 1.68 -16.05 0.89
CA ALA A 151 2.08 -17.46 0.77
C ALA A 151 3.56 -17.66 1.10
N VAL A 152 4.45 -16.83 0.54
CA VAL A 152 5.89 -16.87 0.79
C VAL A 152 6.19 -16.51 2.25
N GLY A 153 5.56 -15.46 2.79
CA GLY A 153 5.70 -15.06 4.19
C GLY A 153 5.24 -16.14 5.16
N GLY A 154 4.10 -16.78 4.89
CA GLY A 154 3.59 -17.92 5.64
C GLY A 154 4.53 -19.13 5.61
N LEU A 155 5.05 -19.47 4.43
CA LEU A 155 6.02 -20.57 4.26
C LEU A 155 7.32 -20.30 5.02
N ILE A 156 7.94 -19.12 4.80
CA ILE A 156 9.18 -18.74 5.47
C ILE A 156 9.00 -18.79 6.99
N THR A 157 7.92 -18.20 7.51
CA THR A 157 7.67 -18.17 8.96
C THR A 157 7.32 -19.54 9.55
N SER A 158 6.85 -20.48 8.74
CA SER A 158 6.56 -21.84 9.22
C SER A 158 7.82 -22.71 9.40
N ILE A 159 8.81 -22.56 8.51
CA ILE A 159 10.03 -23.36 8.43
C ILE A 159 11.18 -22.66 9.16
N LEU A 160 11.24 -21.32 9.01
CA LEU A 160 12.33 -20.48 9.51
C LEU A 160 11.78 -19.42 10.49
N SER A 161 12.67 -18.62 11.06
CA SER A 161 12.27 -17.44 11.85
C SER A 161 11.65 -16.36 10.94
N TRP A 162 10.75 -15.55 11.50
CA TRP A 162 10.21 -14.35 10.82
C TRP A 162 11.31 -13.40 10.29
N ARG A 163 12.51 -13.43 10.88
CA ARG A 163 13.67 -12.64 10.46
C ARG A 163 14.05 -12.89 9.00
N TRP A 164 13.85 -14.11 8.51
CA TRP A 164 14.21 -14.49 7.16
C TRP A 164 13.35 -13.83 6.08
N ILE A 165 12.15 -13.30 6.41
CA ILE A 165 11.38 -12.46 5.49
C ILE A 165 12.19 -11.24 5.05
N PHE A 166 13.00 -10.69 5.95
CA PHE A 166 13.83 -9.52 5.66
C PHE A 166 15.22 -9.91 5.14
N LEU A 167 15.84 -10.93 5.73
CA LEU A 167 17.18 -11.37 5.35
C LEU A 167 17.25 -11.91 3.92
N LEU A 168 16.23 -12.58 3.42
CA LEU A 168 16.18 -13.09 2.04
C LEU A 168 16.11 -11.94 1.01
N ASN A 169 15.60 -10.78 1.37
CA ASN A 169 15.62 -9.61 0.50
C ASN A 169 17.05 -9.15 0.20
N VAL A 170 18.00 -9.35 1.14
CA VAL A 170 19.37 -8.85 1.03
C VAL A 170 20.10 -9.46 -0.18
N PRO A 171 20.29 -10.79 -0.27
CA PRO A 171 20.97 -11.37 -1.42
C PRO A 171 20.26 -11.12 -2.74
N VAL A 172 18.92 -11.14 -2.76
CA VAL A 172 18.14 -10.90 -3.97
C VAL A 172 18.31 -9.46 -4.45
N ALA A 173 18.17 -8.48 -3.56
CA ALA A 173 18.35 -7.07 -3.91
C ALA A 173 19.80 -6.76 -4.32
N ILE A 174 20.81 -7.36 -3.67
CA ILE A 174 22.21 -7.27 -4.07
C ILE A 174 22.40 -7.79 -5.50
N ALA A 175 21.86 -8.97 -5.83
CA ALA A 175 21.94 -9.55 -7.16
C ALA A 175 21.32 -8.63 -8.22
N ILE A 176 20.13 -8.04 -7.94
CA ILE A 176 19.48 -7.08 -8.83
C ILE A 176 20.36 -5.83 -9.01
N MET A 177 20.93 -5.28 -7.94
CA MET A 177 21.78 -4.09 -7.98
C MET A 177 23.06 -4.32 -8.79
N PHE A 178 23.68 -5.51 -8.69
CA PHE A 178 24.83 -5.87 -9.50
C PHE A 178 24.45 -6.07 -10.98
N TRP A 179 23.31 -6.71 -11.25
CA TRP A 179 22.79 -6.85 -12.62
C TRP A 179 22.52 -5.48 -13.25
N ALA A 180 21.95 -4.56 -12.47
CA ALA A 180 21.62 -3.21 -12.89
C ALA A 180 22.84 -2.28 -13.06
N LYS A 181 24.04 -2.68 -12.61
CA LYS A 181 25.22 -1.78 -12.51
C LYS A 181 25.61 -1.11 -13.82
N GLY A 182 25.39 -1.78 -14.96
CA GLY A 182 25.70 -1.25 -16.29
C GLY A 182 24.52 -0.62 -17.03
N ALA A 183 23.28 -0.81 -16.53
CA ALA A 183 22.06 -0.41 -17.21
C ALA A 183 21.70 1.07 -16.97
N PHE A 184 22.13 1.64 -15.84
CA PHE A 184 21.78 3.00 -15.45
C PHE A 184 22.96 3.95 -15.61
N PRO A 185 22.89 4.93 -16.53
CA PRO A 185 23.94 5.95 -16.71
C PRO A 185 24.17 6.73 -15.42
N ARG A 186 25.43 7.11 -15.18
CA ARG A 186 25.77 8.01 -14.08
C ARG A 186 25.49 9.45 -14.50
N PRO A 187 24.69 10.22 -13.73
CA PRO A 187 24.45 11.61 -14.06
C PRO A 187 25.72 12.42 -13.93
N ARG A 188 25.91 13.38 -14.84
CA ARG A 188 26.92 14.44 -14.72
C ARG A 188 26.19 15.72 -14.32
N LEU A 189 25.79 15.81 -13.04
CA LEU A 189 25.14 16.99 -12.48
C LEU A 189 26.17 17.92 -11.85
N THR A 190 26.06 19.21 -12.14
CA THR A 190 26.82 20.23 -11.42
C THR A 190 26.05 20.70 -10.18
N TRP A 191 26.74 21.23 -9.20
CA TRP A 191 26.11 21.83 -8.02
C TRP A 191 25.16 22.99 -8.37
N ALA A 192 25.43 23.70 -9.47
CA ALA A 192 24.58 24.76 -9.98
C ALA A 192 23.23 24.22 -10.46
N ASP A 193 23.23 23.12 -11.25
CA ASP A 193 22.00 22.47 -11.75
C ASP A 193 21.13 21.97 -10.57
N ILE A 194 21.76 21.32 -9.59
CA ILE A 194 21.09 20.83 -8.39
C ILE A 194 20.42 21.97 -7.62
N ARG A 195 21.15 23.08 -7.42
CA ARG A 195 20.63 24.24 -6.66
C ARG A 195 19.48 24.93 -7.40
N GLU A 196 19.55 25.03 -8.71
CA GLU A 196 18.49 25.63 -9.51
C GLU A 196 17.22 24.77 -9.46
N GLN A 197 17.35 23.47 -9.66
CA GLN A 197 16.19 22.56 -9.63
C GLN A 197 15.59 22.45 -8.23
N ALA A 198 16.41 22.40 -7.17
CA ALA A 198 15.93 22.37 -5.79
C ALA A 198 15.14 23.62 -5.40
N ARG A 199 15.42 24.79 -5.98
CA ARG A 199 14.63 26.01 -5.77
C ARG A 199 13.24 25.97 -6.39
N ARG A 200 13.03 25.11 -7.38
CA ARG A 200 11.74 24.94 -8.07
C ARG A 200 10.80 23.98 -7.34
N VAL A 201 11.23 23.37 -6.25
CA VAL A 201 10.44 22.41 -5.47
C VAL A 201 9.73 23.11 -4.32
N ASN A 202 8.43 22.86 -4.16
CA ASN A 202 7.66 23.35 -3.02
C ASN A 202 7.96 22.50 -1.74
N TRP A 203 9.11 22.79 -1.12
CA TRP A 203 9.53 22.08 0.10
C TRP A 203 8.59 22.31 1.27
N LEU A 204 7.97 23.49 1.37
CA LEU A 204 7.04 23.81 2.44
C LEU A 204 5.77 22.94 2.36
N GLY A 205 5.18 22.84 1.17
CA GLY A 205 4.01 21.98 0.96
C GLY A 205 4.30 20.51 1.27
N GLN A 206 5.48 20.03 0.86
CA GLN A 206 5.91 18.65 1.18
C GLN A 206 6.15 18.44 2.69
N LEU A 207 6.70 19.43 3.40
CA LEU A 207 6.87 19.36 4.84
C LEU A 207 5.52 19.31 5.55
N ILE A 208 4.58 20.19 5.20
CA ILE A 208 3.22 20.21 5.77
C ILE A 208 2.52 18.86 5.50
N PHE A 209 2.62 18.35 4.27
CA PHE A 209 2.11 17.03 3.91
C PHE A 209 2.69 15.93 4.80
N SER A 210 4.01 15.90 4.94
CA SER A 210 4.72 14.89 5.74
C SER A 210 4.32 14.95 7.20
N VAL A 211 4.22 16.16 7.78
CA VAL A 211 3.75 16.37 9.15
C VAL A 211 2.32 15.89 9.30
N GLY A 212 1.42 16.24 8.38
CA GLY A 212 0.03 15.81 8.40
C GLY A 212 -0.10 14.28 8.37
N VAL A 213 0.61 13.62 7.47
CA VAL A 213 0.64 12.14 7.37
C VAL A 213 1.18 11.52 8.65
N VAL A 214 2.29 11.99 9.20
CA VAL A 214 2.84 11.48 10.46
C VAL A 214 1.85 11.67 11.61
N LEU A 215 1.22 12.83 11.72
CA LEU A 215 0.20 13.10 12.73
C LEU A 215 -0.98 12.13 12.64
N MET A 216 -1.51 11.83 11.45
CA MET A 216 -2.62 10.88 11.27
C MET A 216 -2.38 9.54 11.98
N PHE A 217 -1.13 9.12 12.12
CA PHE A 217 -0.77 7.81 12.67
C PHE A 217 -0.13 7.89 14.06
N SER A 218 0.01 9.10 14.62
CA SER A 218 0.69 9.32 15.92
C SER A 218 -0.12 8.81 17.12
N SER A 219 -1.40 8.51 16.96
CA SER A 219 -2.26 7.98 18.03
C SER A 219 -1.79 6.68 18.66
N GLY A 220 -1.01 5.87 17.91
CA GLY A 220 -0.41 4.64 18.42
C GLY A 220 0.83 4.88 19.32
N TRP A 221 1.36 6.11 19.34
CA TRP A 221 2.59 6.49 20.03
C TRP A 221 2.34 7.56 21.11
N ILE A 222 1.35 8.40 20.88
CA ILE A 222 1.03 9.55 21.74
C ILE A 222 -0.41 9.41 22.23
N THR A 223 -0.58 9.41 23.55
CA THR A 223 -1.89 9.43 24.18
C THR A 223 -2.09 10.80 24.84
N LEU A 224 -3.13 11.52 24.43
CA LEU A 224 -3.48 12.81 25.02
C LEU A 224 -4.17 12.59 26.37
N PRO A 225 -3.83 13.39 27.40
CA PRO A 225 -4.45 13.27 28.72
C PRO A 225 -5.97 13.42 28.65
N GLY A 226 -6.70 12.58 29.38
CA GLY A 226 -8.16 12.64 29.48
C GLY A 226 -8.94 12.06 28.29
N LEU A 227 -8.28 11.60 27.23
CA LEU A 227 -8.94 10.97 26.09
C LEU A 227 -8.89 9.44 26.18
N ASN A 228 -10.00 8.79 25.84
CA ASN A 228 -9.99 7.35 25.60
C ASN A 228 -9.28 7.02 24.28
N GLN A 229 -8.86 5.77 24.11
CA GLN A 229 -8.07 5.30 22.95
C GLN A 229 -8.74 5.61 21.61
N PHE A 230 -10.05 5.46 21.51
CA PHE A 230 -10.79 5.74 20.27
C PHE A 230 -10.82 7.23 19.96
N THR A 231 -11.14 8.07 20.94
CA THR A 231 -11.16 9.53 20.77
C THR A 231 -9.77 10.06 20.43
N ASN A 232 -8.72 9.55 21.10
CA ASN A 232 -7.34 9.89 20.79
C ASN A 232 -7.00 9.56 19.32
N MET A 233 -7.38 8.38 18.86
CA MET A 233 -7.20 7.99 17.46
C MET A 233 -7.92 8.94 16.51
N MET A 234 -9.17 9.31 16.79
CA MET A 234 -9.94 10.22 15.94
C MET A 234 -9.34 11.63 15.89
N VAL A 235 -8.86 12.15 17.00
CA VAL A 235 -8.19 13.47 17.07
C VAL A 235 -6.96 13.50 16.16
N PHE A 236 -6.10 12.50 16.24
CA PHE A 236 -4.90 12.42 15.40
C PHE A 236 -5.24 12.16 13.94
N LEU A 237 -6.18 11.29 13.65
CA LEU A 237 -6.60 10.96 12.28
C LEU A 237 -7.20 12.18 11.57
N VAL A 238 -8.16 12.84 12.22
CA VAL A 238 -8.84 14.02 11.65
C VAL A 238 -7.91 15.23 11.63
N GLY A 239 -7.19 15.50 12.72
CA GLY A 239 -6.22 16.61 12.79
C GLY A 239 -5.10 16.47 11.77
N GLY A 240 -4.49 15.29 11.66
CA GLY A 240 -3.49 15.00 10.65
C GLY A 240 -4.06 15.06 9.22
N GLY A 241 -5.29 14.60 9.01
CA GLY A 241 -6.00 14.72 7.74
C GLY A 241 -6.22 16.18 7.33
N ILE A 242 -6.61 17.04 8.25
CA ILE A 242 -6.73 18.50 8.02
C ILE A 242 -5.37 19.09 7.63
N VAL A 243 -4.31 18.78 8.37
CA VAL A 243 -2.95 19.27 8.04
C VAL A 243 -2.50 18.78 6.67
N THR A 244 -2.79 17.51 6.33
CA THR A 244 -2.53 16.97 4.99
C THR A 244 -3.32 17.71 3.92
N ALA A 245 -4.58 18.01 4.13
CA ALA A 245 -5.41 18.79 3.22
C ALA A 245 -4.88 20.24 3.05
N LEU A 246 -4.39 20.85 4.13
CA LEU A 246 -3.77 22.18 4.06
C LEU A 246 -2.52 22.22 3.19
N SER A 247 -1.78 21.10 3.04
CA SER A 247 -0.64 21.04 2.12
C SER A 247 -1.05 21.18 0.66
N PHE A 248 -2.21 20.63 0.28
CA PHE A 248 -2.75 20.78 -1.07
C PHE A 248 -3.25 22.20 -1.32
N LEU A 249 -3.88 22.82 -0.31
CA LEU A 249 -4.27 24.24 -0.41
C LEU A 249 -3.06 25.17 -0.51
N GLN A 250 -2.00 24.88 0.27
CA GLN A 250 -0.74 25.65 0.19
C GLN A 250 -0.08 25.50 -1.19
N ASP A 251 -0.17 24.33 -1.80
CA ASP A 251 0.39 24.08 -3.12
C ASP A 251 -0.28 24.92 -4.23
N ASP A 252 -1.59 25.19 -4.12
CA ASP A 252 -2.33 26.07 -5.04
C ASP A 252 -1.80 27.52 -5.03
N PHE A 253 -1.19 27.97 -3.93
CA PHE A 253 -0.60 29.31 -3.77
C PHE A 253 0.92 29.34 -4.00
N ALA A 254 1.54 28.20 -4.21
CA ALA A 254 2.99 28.10 -4.38
C ALA A 254 3.41 28.52 -5.81
N PRO A 255 4.59 29.12 -5.95
CA PRO A 255 5.14 29.44 -7.29
C PRO A 255 5.43 28.19 -8.14
N SER A 256 5.62 27.07 -7.50
CA SER A 256 5.87 25.76 -8.13
C SER A 256 4.97 24.72 -7.49
N HIS A 257 4.12 24.10 -8.29
CA HIS A 257 3.20 23.07 -7.83
C HIS A 257 3.90 21.71 -7.82
N TRP A 258 3.70 20.92 -6.76
CA TRP A 258 4.10 19.52 -6.71
C TRP A 258 3.01 18.60 -7.24
N ILE A 259 1.76 19.10 -7.26
CA ILE A 259 0.62 18.45 -7.93
C ILE A 259 0.00 19.48 -8.88
N ASP A 260 -0.22 19.08 -10.13
CA ASP A 260 -0.90 19.95 -11.07
C ASP A 260 -2.34 20.24 -10.59
N PRO A 261 -2.72 21.52 -10.38
CA PRO A 261 -4.04 21.89 -9.90
C PRO A 261 -5.19 21.38 -10.78
N GLN A 262 -4.96 21.14 -12.06
CA GLN A 262 -5.97 20.58 -12.97
C GLN A 262 -6.40 19.18 -12.56
N VAL A 263 -5.50 18.39 -11.97
CA VAL A 263 -5.81 17.04 -11.48
C VAL A 263 -6.68 17.11 -10.23
N LEU A 264 -6.38 18.01 -9.29
CA LEU A 264 -7.13 18.16 -8.04
C LEU A 264 -8.49 18.83 -8.22
N ARG A 265 -8.67 19.68 -9.24
CA ARG A 265 -9.96 20.32 -9.54
C ARG A 265 -10.93 19.44 -10.32
N ASN A 266 -10.47 18.31 -10.84
CA ASN A 266 -11.32 17.37 -11.54
C ASN A 266 -12.14 16.52 -10.55
N ILE A 267 -13.42 16.79 -10.40
CA ILE A 267 -14.33 16.11 -9.45
C ILE A 267 -14.44 14.62 -9.74
N THR A 268 -14.40 14.22 -11.01
CA THR A 268 -14.45 12.79 -11.40
C THR A 268 -13.15 12.07 -11.02
N PHE A 269 -12.01 12.77 -11.08
CA PHE A 269 -10.73 12.25 -10.60
C PHE A 269 -10.76 12.08 -9.08
N LEU A 270 -11.23 13.09 -8.34
CA LEU A 270 -11.34 13.05 -6.89
C LEU A 270 -12.30 11.95 -6.40
N THR A 271 -13.44 11.79 -7.05
CA THR A 271 -14.38 10.72 -6.71
C THR A 271 -13.79 9.34 -6.99
N SER A 272 -13.04 9.17 -8.10
CA SER A 272 -12.36 7.91 -8.43
C SER A 272 -11.28 7.56 -7.41
N THR A 273 -10.47 8.53 -6.99
CA THR A 273 -9.43 8.33 -5.98
C THR A 273 -10.01 8.12 -4.58
N SER A 274 -11.16 8.74 -4.26
CA SER A 274 -11.91 8.48 -3.01
C SER A 274 -12.46 7.06 -2.96
N VAL A 275 -13.00 6.55 -4.05
CA VAL A 275 -13.44 5.14 -4.18
C VAL A 275 -12.24 4.20 -3.98
N LEU A 276 -11.09 4.52 -4.59
CA LEU A 276 -9.86 3.74 -4.40
C LEU A 276 -9.40 3.75 -2.95
N PHE A 277 -9.38 4.93 -2.31
CA PHE A 277 -9.03 5.08 -0.89
C PHE A 277 -9.92 4.21 0.00
N LEU A 278 -11.25 4.30 -0.17
CA LEU A 278 -12.21 3.51 0.62
C LEU A 278 -12.09 2.01 0.36
N ALA A 279 -11.90 1.58 -0.89
CA ALA A 279 -11.69 0.17 -1.21
C ALA A 279 -10.41 -0.38 -0.54
N MET A 280 -9.32 0.40 -0.52
CA MET A 280 -8.07 0.02 0.15
C MET A 280 -8.19 0.07 1.66
N PHE A 281 -8.90 1.05 2.21
CA PHE A 281 -9.23 1.15 3.62
C PHE A 281 -9.95 -0.12 4.09
N VAL A 282 -11.03 -0.50 3.43
CA VAL A 282 -11.80 -1.71 3.73
C VAL A 282 -10.98 -2.98 3.59
N ASN A 283 -10.24 -3.12 2.50
CA ASN A 283 -9.41 -4.30 2.25
C ASN A 283 -8.33 -4.51 3.32
N SER A 284 -7.87 -3.44 3.94
CA SER A 284 -6.83 -3.50 4.98
C SER A 284 -7.32 -4.14 6.27
N PHE A 285 -8.61 -4.10 6.56
CA PHE A 285 -9.19 -4.75 7.73
C PHE A 285 -8.95 -6.26 7.71
N SER A 286 -9.31 -6.92 6.62
CA SER A 286 -9.06 -8.34 6.45
C SER A 286 -7.56 -8.66 6.39
N ASN A 287 -6.78 -7.90 5.65
CA ASN A 287 -5.34 -8.15 5.51
C ASN A 287 -4.57 -8.10 6.83
N ILE A 288 -4.99 -7.23 7.79
CA ILE A 288 -4.30 -7.10 9.07
C ILE A 288 -4.88 -8.00 10.15
N LEU A 289 -6.20 -8.24 10.14
CA LEU A 289 -6.86 -9.00 11.21
C LEU A 289 -6.86 -10.51 10.95
N LEU A 290 -6.92 -10.96 9.70
CA LEU A 290 -6.94 -12.39 9.36
C LEU A 290 -5.73 -13.17 9.87
N PRO A 291 -4.47 -12.71 9.77
CA PRO A 291 -3.34 -13.43 10.32
C PRO A 291 -3.47 -13.74 11.81
N PHE A 292 -3.98 -12.80 12.61
CA PHE A 292 -4.22 -13.02 14.05
C PHE A 292 -5.40 -13.99 14.29
N TYR A 293 -6.50 -13.84 13.54
CA TYR A 293 -7.62 -14.75 13.63
C TYR A 293 -7.21 -16.20 13.28
N LEU A 294 -6.45 -16.37 12.19
CA LEU A 294 -6.04 -17.70 11.73
C LEU A 294 -4.97 -18.34 12.60
N GLN A 295 -3.97 -17.58 13.06
CA GLN A 295 -2.81 -18.14 13.77
C GLN A 295 -2.97 -18.14 15.29
N ASP A 296 -3.65 -17.16 15.87
CA ASP A 296 -3.76 -17.00 17.32
C ASP A 296 -5.12 -17.48 17.86
N TYR A 297 -6.21 -17.26 17.08
CA TYR A 297 -7.55 -17.69 17.49
C TYR A 297 -7.90 -19.10 16.97
N LEU A 298 -7.67 -19.42 15.68
CA LEU A 298 -7.94 -20.75 15.08
C LEU A 298 -6.76 -21.72 15.10
N PRO A 299 -5.67 -21.47 15.73
CA PRO A 299 -4.30 -21.96 15.75
C PRO A 299 -3.84 -22.70 14.46
N PHE A 300 -4.14 -22.15 13.29
CA PHE A 300 -3.56 -22.65 12.04
C PHE A 300 -2.06 -22.34 11.97
N SER A 301 -1.31 -23.23 11.31
CA SER A 301 0.10 -22.93 11.02
C SER A 301 0.25 -21.68 10.15
N PRO A 302 1.36 -20.94 10.25
CA PRO A 302 1.60 -19.76 9.39
C PRO A 302 1.55 -20.08 7.89
N CYS A 303 2.00 -21.28 7.49
CA CYS A 303 1.93 -21.75 6.11
C CYS A 303 0.47 -21.85 5.62
N VAL A 304 -0.39 -22.54 6.39
CA VAL A 304 -1.82 -22.67 6.07
C VAL A 304 -2.50 -21.29 6.06
N SER A 305 -2.21 -20.46 7.06
CA SER A 305 -2.73 -19.09 7.14
C SER A 305 -2.30 -18.26 5.94
N GLY A 306 -1.04 -18.38 5.51
CA GLY A 306 -0.51 -17.70 4.34
C GLY A 306 -1.20 -18.13 3.04
N LEU A 307 -1.45 -19.42 2.85
CA LEU A 307 -2.18 -19.95 1.70
C LEU A 307 -3.65 -19.50 1.68
N ILE A 308 -4.31 -19.49 2.84
CA ILE A 308 -5.68 -18.99 2.98
C ILE A 308 -5.76 -17.52 2.59
N VAL A 309 -4.88 -16.67 3.12
CA VAL A 309 -4.84 -15.24 2.80
C VAL A 309 -4.44 -15.00 1.34
N ALA A 310 -3.51 -15.80 0.80
CA ALA A 310 -3.09 -15.70 -0.59
C ALA A 310 -4.24 -15.99 -1.60
N ALA A 311 -5.25 -16.76 -1.20
CA ALA A 311 -6.40 -17.08 -2.06
C ALA A 311 -7.09 -15.81 -2.60
N GLN A 312 -7.22 -14.75 -1.80
CA GLN A 312 -7.71 -13.45 -2.23
C GLN A 312 -6.92 -12.90 -3.42
N SER A 313 -5.60 -12.88 -3.28
CA SER A 313 -4.70 -12.32 -4.28
C SER A 313 -4.64 -13.16 -5.56
N VAL A 314 -4.71 -14.49 -5.42
CA VAL A 314 -4.77 -15.43 -6.54
C VAL A 314 -6.03 -15.20 -7.37
N VAL A 315 -7.19 -15.10 -6.71
CA VAL A 315 -8.48 -14.81 -7.37
C VAL A 315 -8.43 -13.48 -8.10
N MET A 316 -7.89 -12.43 -7.45
CA MET A 316 -7.72 -11.12 -8.06
C MET A 316 -6.83 -11.18 -9.30
N LEU A 317 -5.70 -11.92 -9.26
CA LEU A 317 -4.80 -12.08 -10.39
C LEU A 317 -5.48 -12.76 -11.58
N LEU A 318 -6.16 -13.87 -11.33
CA LEU A 318 -6.82 -14.65 -12.38
C LEU A 318 -7.96 -13.87 -13.05
N LEU A 319 -8.68 -13.07 -12.28
CA LEU A 319 -9.82 -12.29 -12.79
C LEU A 319 -9.43 -10.96 -13.42
N SER A 320 -8.30 -10.35 -13.02
CA SER A 320 -7.91 -9.02 -13.52
C SER A 320 -7.81 -8.92 -15.05
N PRO A 321 -7.26 -9.90 -15.82
CA PRO A 321 -7.26 -9.84 -17.28
C PRO A 321 -8.66 -9.94 -17.88
N PHE A 322 -9.54 -10.75 -17.28
CA PHE A 322 -10.93 -10.88 -17.72
C PHE A 322 -11.70 -9.57 -17.49
N VAL A 323 -11.59 -9.01 -16.28
CA VAL A 323 -12.19 -7.71 -15.93
C VAL A 323 -11.62 -6.59 -16.79
N GLY A 324 -10.32 -6.62 -17.10
CA GLY A 324 -9.67 -5.67 -18.01
C GLY A 324 -10.27 -5.68 -19.42
N ARG A 325 -10.61 -6.86 -19.95
CA ARG A 325 -11.33 -6.99 -21.23
C ARG A 325 -12.75 -6.43 -21.15
N LEU A 326 -13.49 -6.68 -20.07
CA LEU A 326 -14.82 -6.10 -19.85
C LEU A 326 -14.75 -4.57 -19.72
N ALA A 327 -13.71 -4.04 -19.10
CA ALA A 327 -13.47 -2.61 -18.90
C ALA A 327 -12.88 -1.89 -20.14
N SER A 328 -12.68 -2.60 -21.26
CA SER A 328 -12.28 -1.97 -22.53
C SER A 328 -13.32 -0.96 -23.03
N THR A 329 -14.60 -1.24 -22.78
CA THR A 329 -15.74 -0.36 -23.08
C THR A 329 -15.89 0.67 -21.96
N PRO A 330 -15.68 1.99 -22.23
CA PRO A 330 -15.69 3.03 -21.19
C PRO A 330 -17.01 3.09 -20.38
N GLU A 331 -18.15 2.91 -21.04
CA GLU A 331 -19.49 2.99 -20.42
C GLU A 331 -19.72 1.88 -19.38
N ARG A 332 -19.03 0.76 -19.50
CA ARG A 332 -19.14 -0.37 -18.56
C ARG A 332 -18.31 -0.21 -17.29
N ARG A 333 -17.26 0.61 -17.34
CA ARG A 333 -16.30 0.74 -16.22
C ARG A 333 -16.96 1.11 -14.89
N PRO A 334 -17.84 2.14 -14.80
CA PRO A 334 -18.47 2.49 -13.54
C PRO A 334 -19.38 1.39 -12.99
N GLN A 335 -20.07 0.65 -13.87
CA GLN A 335 -20.91 -0.48 -13.49
C GLN A 335 -20.09 -1.65 -12.92
N LEU A 336 -18.94 -1.96 -13.54
CA LEU A 336 -18.03 -2.98 -13.03
C LEU A 336 -17.51 -2.62 -11.64
N VAL A 337 -17.19 -1.33 -11.40
CA VAL A 337 -16.79 -0.84 -10.06
C VAL A 337 -17.94 -1.02 -9.06
N ASN A 338 -19.21 -0.74 -9.43
CA ASN A 338 -20.37 -0.98 -8.55
C ASN A 338 -20.48 -2.46 -8.16
N ILE A 339 -20.33 -3.37 -9.12
CA ILE A 339 -20.35 -4.83 -8.86
C ILE A 339 -19.21 -5.20 -7.90
N GLY A 340 -18.00 -4.69 -8.14
CA GLY A 340 -16.84 -4.94 -7.27
C GLY A 340 -17.06 -4.45 -5.84
N LEU A 341 -17.56 -3.23 -5.66
CA LEU A 341 -17.86 -2.66 -4.33
C LEU A 341 -18.98 -3.40 -3.61
N ALA A 342 -20.01 -3.85 -4.33
CA ALA A 342 -21.07 -4.69 -3.75
C ALA A 342 -20.52 -6.05 -3.28
N MET A 343 -19.60 -6.67 -4.03
CA MET A 343 -18.92 -7.90 -3.62
C MET A 343 -18.01 -7.67 -2.41
N LEU A 344 -17.30 -6.55 -2.35
CA LEU A 344 -16.52 -6.15 -1.17
C LEU A 344 -17.43 -6.00 0.05
N LEU A 345 -18.56 -5.33 -0.08
CA LEU A 345 -19.53 -5.18 1.00
C LEU A 345 -19.99 -6.54 1.53
N VAL A 346 -20.41 -7.45 0.65
CA VAL A 346 -20.85 -8.80 1.04
C VAL A 346 -19.72 -9.59 1.70
N SER A 347 -18.48 -9.44 1.22
CA SER A 347 -17.31 -10.09 1.82
C SER A 347 -17.05 -9.59 3.25
N GLN A 348 -17.20 -8.26 3.52
CA GLN A 348 -17.05 -7.71 4.87
C GLN A 348 -18.14 -8.22 5.82
N ILE A 349 -19.36 -8.38 5.34
CA ILE A 349 -20.44 -9.05 6.09
C ILE A 349 -20.01 -10.48 6.44
N GLY A 350 -19.44 -11.21 5.46
CA GLY A 350 -18.92 -12.57 5.70
C GLY A 350 -17.86 -12.63 6.80
N TYR A 351 -16.90 -11.70 6.80
CA TYR A 351 -15.89 -11.61 7.87
C TYR A 351 -16.51 -11.28 9.24
N ALA A 352 -17.56 -10.47 9.30
CA ALA A 352 -18.27 -10.15 10.54
C ALA A 352 -18.92 -11.38 11.20
N PHE A 353 -19.23 -12.41 10.40
CA PHE A 353 -19.84 -13.65 10.90
C PHE A 353 -18.85 -14.75 11.23
N TYR A 354 -17.54 -14.53 11.18
CA TYR A 354 -16.55 -15.52 11.59
C TYR A 354 -16.79 -16.00 13.03
N GLY A 355 -16.67 -17.33 13.25
CA GLY A 355 -16.97 -18.00 14.50
C GLY A 355 -15.76 -18.76 15.07
N GLY A 356 -15.95 -19.36 16.25
CA GLY A 356 -14.90 -20.10 16.96
C GLY A 356 -14.56 -21.48 16.39
N GLN A 357 -15.41 -22.05 15.52
CA GLN A 357 -15.23 -23.35 14.87
C GLN A 357 -15.59 -23.24 13.37
N SER A 358 -15.01 -22.27 12.70
CA SER A 358 -15.29 -22.08 11.26
C SER A 358 -14.55 -23.13 10.43
N GLY A 359 -15.29 -23.95 9.69
CA GLY A 359 -14.72 -24.86 8.70
C GLY A 359 -14.00 -24.09 7.60
N LEU A 360 -13.04 -24.74 6.91
CA LEU A 360 -12.22 -24.10 5.88
C LEU A 360 -13.04 -23.38 4.79
N GLY A 361 -14.13 -23.98 4.31
CA GLY A 361 -15.01 -23.35 3.33
C GLY A 361 -15.67 -22.07 3.84
N TYR A 362 -16.04 -22.07 5.13
CA TYR A 362 -16.62 -20.88 5.77
C TYR A 362 -15.62 -19.74 5.93
N VAL A 363 -14.35 -20.04 6.13
CA VAL A 363 -13.26 -19.07 6.18
C VAL A 363 -12.92 -18.53 4.78
N LEU A 364 -12.93 -19.41 3.77
CA LEU A 364 -12.46 -19.07 2.42
C LEU A 364 -13.44 -18.23 1.61
N TRP A 365 -14.77 -18.41 1.75
CA TRP A 365 -15.71 -17.73 0.85
C TRP A 365 -15.64 -16.18 0.93
N PRO A 366 -15.52 -15.53 2.11
CA PRO A 366 -15.39 -14.08 2.14
C PRO A 366 -14.06 -13.62 1.54
N ILE A 367 -12.99 -14.40 1.73
CA ILE A 367 -11.65 -14.11 1.19
C ILE A 367 -11.67 -14.16 -0.35
N ILE A 368 -12.29 -15.19 -0.92
CA ILE A 368 -12.46 -15.34 -2.36
C ILE A 368 -13.31 -14.19 -2.91
N LEU A 369 -14.44 -13.90 -2.26
CA LEU A 369 -15.33 -12.83 -2.70
C LEU A 369 -14.67 -11.45 -2.59
N ASN A 370 -13.81 -11.24 -1.57
CA ASN A 370 -12.97 -10.04 -1.48
C ASN A 370 -12.03 -9.92 -2.69
N GLY A 371 -11.37 -11.00 -3.06
CA GLY A 371 -10.51 -11.04 -4.26
C GLY A 371 -11.26 -10.70 -5.54
N VAL A 372 -12.46 -11.23 -5.73
CA VAL A 372 -13.34 -10.88 -6.85
C VAL A 372 -13.70 -9.39 -6.81
N GLY A 373 -14.18 -8.91 -5.66
CA GLY A 373 -14.55 -7.52 -5.45
C GLY A 373 -13.39 -6.55 -5.74
N MET A 374 -12.18 -6.87 -5.29
CA MET A 374 -10.98 -6.07 -5.56
C MET A 374 -10.62 -6.05 -7.05
N ALA A 375 -10.71 -7.18 -7.77
CA ALA A 375 -10.45 -7.23 -9.20
C ALA A 375 -11.43 -6.34 -9.99
N PHE A 376 -12.73 -6.44 -9.67
CA PHE A 376 -13.79 -5.65 -10.30
C PHE A 376 -13.79 -4.17 -9.89
N THR A 377 -13.16 -3.82 -8.76
CA THR A 377 -13.03 -2.42 -8.32
C THR A 377 -11.78 -1.78 -8.89
N LEU A 378 -10.59 -2.38 -8.68
CA LEU A 378 -9.31 -1.72 -8.96
C LEU A 378 -9.05 -1.55 -10.46
N THR A 379 -9.26 -2.61 -11.25
CA THR A 379 -8.91 -2.59 -12.68
C THR A 379 -9.72 -1.54 -13.46
N PRO A 380 -11.07 -1.50 -13.36
CA PRO A 380 -11.85 -0.48 -14.04
C PRO A 380 -11.65 0.92 -13.46
N ASN A 381 -11.53 1.05 -12.12
CA ASN A 381 -11.34 2.35 -11.49
C ASN A 381 -10.00 3.00 -11.89
N ASN A 382 -8.91 2.22 -11.96
CA ASN A 382 -7.63 2.72 -12.48
C ASN A 382 -7.75 3.16 -13.94
N SER A 383 -8.51 2.43 -14.75
CA SER A 383 -8.76 2.81 -16.16
C SER A 383 -9.56 4.10 -16.28
N ILE A 384 -10.54 4.34 -15.36
CA ILE A 384 -11.27 5.61 -15.29
C ILE A 384 -10.30 6.73 -14.91
N THR A 385 -9.58 6.58 -13.80
CA THR A 385 -8.66 7.60 -13.26
C THR A 385 -7.62 8.03 -14.29
N MET A 386 -7.00 7.06 -15.00
CA MET A 386 -5.99 7.35 -16.02
C MET A 386 -6.59 7.96 -17.30
N GLY A 387 -7.84 7.66 -17.63
CA GLY A 387 -8.54 8.22 -18.78
C GLY A 387 -9.00 9.67 -18.61
N LEU A 388 -9.00 10.20 -17.38
CA LEU A 388 -9.46 11.57 -17.07
C LEU A 388 -8.38 12.64 -17.22
N VAL A 389 -7.13 12.23 -17.41
CA VAL A 389 -5.99 13.15 -17.48
C VAL A 389 -5.31 13.07 -18.83
N SER A 390 -4.74 14.19 -19.28
CA SER A 390 -3.95 14.21 -20.51
C SER A 390 -2.72 13.29 -20.37
N PRO A 391 -2.18 12.72 -21.47
CA PRO A 391 -0.99 11.90 -21.45
C PRO A 391 0.23 12.55 -20.76
N LYS A 392 0.31 13.90 -20.81
CA LYS A 392 1.36 14.67 -20.14
C LYS A 392 1.27 14.59 -18.62
N LEU A 393 0.06 14.48 -18.06
CA LEU A 393 -0.22 14.43 -16.62
C LEU A 393 -0.38 12.99 -16.09
N ALA A 394 -0.26 11.97 -16.95
CA ALA A 394 -0.44 10.57 -16.56
C ALA A 394 0.51 10.14 -15.43
N GLY A 395 1.73 10.68 -15.37
CA GLY A 395 2.68 10.42 -14.28
C GLY A 395 2.18 10.98 -12.95
N VAL A 396 1.67 12.21 -12.94
CA VAL A 396 1.11 12.86 -11.74
C VAL A 396 -0.12 12.09 -11.26
N ALA A 397 -1.04 11.78 -12.17
CA ALA A 397 -2.24 11.01 -11.84
C ALA A 397 -1.92 9.60 -11.28
N GLY A 398 -0.92 8.93 -11.84
CA GLY A 398 -0.43 7.63 -11.35
C GLY A 398 0.17 7.71 -9.95
N SER A 399 0.94 8.75 -9.68
CA SER A 399 1.51 9.01 -8.35
C SER A 399 0.42 9.31 -7.32
N MET A 400 -0.56 10.15 -7.67
CA MET A 400 -1.72 10.44 -6.82
C MET A 400 -2.55 9.18 -6.55
N ASN A 401 -2.81 8.37 -7.56
CA ASN A 401 -3.52 7.10 -7.41
C ASN A 401 -2.77 6.16 -6.44
N SER A 402 -1.45 6.07 -6.55
CA SER A 402 -0.61 5.30 -5.64
C SER A 402 -0.60 5.87 -4.23
N LEU A 403 -0.60 7.18 -4.09
CA LEU A 403 -0.67 7.89 -2.82
C LEU A 403 -1.99 7.59 -2.08
N PHE A 404 -3.14 7.83 -2.72
CA PHE A 404 -4.46 7.56 -2.13
C PHE A 404 -4.65 6.07 -1.78
N ARG A 405 -4.14 5.18 -2.62
CA ARG A 405 -4.10 3.75 -2.33
C ARG A 405 -3.33 3.43 -1.05
N THR A 406 -2.14 3.99 -0.90
CA THR A 406 -1.25 3.70 0.24
C THR A 406 -1.76 4.35 1.53
N ILE A 407 -2.28 5.59 1.46
CA ILE A 407 -2.92 6.24 2.60
C ILE A 407 -4.16 5.43 3.03
N GLY A 408 -5.00 4.99 2.09
CA GLY A 408 -6.17 4.15 2.39
C GLY A 408 -5.79 2.88 3.13
N MET A 409 -4.73 2.18 2.69
CA MET A 409 -4.21 1.01 3.40
C MET A 409 -3.71 1.36 4.80
N ALA A 410 -2.92 2.40 4.94
CA ALA A 410 -2.32 2.78 6.22
C ALA A 410 -3.39 3.20 7.25
N VAL A 411 -4.35 4.03 6.82
CA VAL A 411 -5.50 4.44 7.67
C VAL A 411 -6.36 3.23 8.03
N GLY A 412 -6.62 2.33 7.08
CA GLY A 412 -7.39 1.11 7.31
C GLY A 412 -6.74 0.20 8.35
N ILE A 413 -5.44 -0.04 8.25
CA ILE A 413 -4.69 -0.85 9.23
C ILE A 413 -4.72 -0.20 10.60
N SER A 414 -4.43 1.11 10.68
CA SER A 414 -4.45 1.84 11.94
C SER A 414 -5.83 1.79 12.60
N PHE A 415 -6.87 2.08 11.82
CA PHE A 415 -8.24 2.09 12.30
C PHE A 415 -8.67 0.68 12.78
N ALA A 416 -8.54 -0.35 11.94
CA ALA A 416 -8.96 -1.70 12.26
C ALA A 416 -8.29 -2.21 13.55
N THR A 417 -6.98 -1.97 13.69
CA THR A 417 -6.21 -2.44 14.84
C THR A 417 -6.59 -1.67 16.11
N ASN A 418 -6.53 -0.34 16.09
CA ASN A 418 -6.82 0.47 17.28
C ASN A 418 -8.29 0.31 17.73
N PHE A 419 -9.22 0.21 16.77
CA PHE A 419 -10.64 0.03 17.08
C PHE A 419 -10.94 -1.35 17.66
N LEU A 420 -10.26 -2.41 17.19
CA LEU A 420 -10.35 -3.74 17.79
C LEU A 420 -9.85 -3.73 19.23
N TYR A 421 -8.66 -3.17 19.48
CA TYR A 421 -8.06 -3.18 20.82
C TYR A 421 -8.72 -2.22 21.79
N ALA A 422 -9.37 -1.15 21.31
CA ALA A 422 -10.21 -0.32 22.16
C ALA A 422 -11.39 -1.09 22.80
N GLN A 423 -11.83 -2.19 22.18
CA GLN A 423 -12.88 -3.07 22.68
C GLN A 423 -12.34 -4.25 23.49
N LEU A 424 -11.02 -4.42 23.57
CA LEU A 424 -10.33 -5.51 24.28
C LEU A 424 -9.33 -4.94 25.30
N PRO A 425 -9.80 -4.18 26.31
CA PRO A 425 -8.91 -3.55 27.27
C PRO A 425 -8.10 -4.61 28.06
N GLY A 426 -6.80 -4.38 28.20
CA GLY A 426 -5.89 -5.28 28.93
C GLY A 426 -5.45 -6.52 28.15
N VAL A 427 -5.97 -6.78 26.96
CA VAL A 427 -5.57 -7.94 26.13
C VAL A 427 -4.28 -7.61 25.38
N LYS A 428 -3.19 -8.31 25.70
CA LYS A 428 -1.92 -8.23 24.96
C LYS A 428 -1.93 -9.10 23.72
N HIS A 429 -2.38 -10.36 23.84
CA HIS A 429 -2.36 -11.34 22.77
C HIS A 429 -3.76 -11.89 22.52
N ILE A 430 -4.11 -12.04 21.24
CA ILE A 430 -5.33 -12.72 20.84
C ILE A 430 -5.10 -14.22 21.07
N THR A 431 -6.03 -14.86 21.76
CA THR A 431 -6.01 -16.30 22.03
C THR A 431 -7.42 -16.88 21.92
N ARG A 432 -7.52 -18.18 21.71
CA ARG A 432 -8.82 -18.88 21.70
C ARG A 432 -9.60 -18.71 23.01
N GLY A 433 -8.88 -18.50 24.13
CA GLY A 433 -9.48 -18.28 25.44
C GLY A 433 -10.34 -17.01 25.56
N LEU A 434 -10.17 -16.04 24.66
CA LEU A 434 -11.02 -14.85 24.60
C LEU A 434 -12.46 -15.16 24.12
N GLY A 435 -12.68 -16.31 23.50
CA GLY A 435 -13.99 -16.83 23.13
C GLY A 435 -14.85 -15.81 22.35
N THR A 436 -16.07 -15.62 22.84
CA THR A 436 -17.06 -14.72 22.24
C THR A 436 -16.67 -13.24 22.31
N THR A 437 -15.85 -12.83 23.28
CA THR A 437 -15.41 -11.42 23.46
C THR A 437 -14.61 -10.95 22.25
N TYR A 438 -13.64 -11.75 21.78
CA TYR A 438 -12.88 -11.45 20.58
C TYR A 438 -13.77 -11.44 19.33
N LEU A 439 -14.65 -12.44 19.19
CA LEU A 439 -15.54 -12.53 18.03
C LEU A 439 -16.51 -11.33 17.96
N HIS A 440 -17.04 -10.89 19.11
CA HIS A 440 -17.90 -9.71 19.17
C HIS A 440 -17.14 -8.44 18.79
N ALA A 441 -15.94 -8.23 19.36
CA ALA A 441 -15.10 -7.08 19.03
C ALA A 441 -14.74 -7.08 17.52
N SER A 442 -14.31 -8.21 16.97
CA SER A 442 -14.01 -8.36 15.55
C SER A 442 -15.22 -8.07 14.65
N ARG A 443 -16.40 -8.56 15.04
CA ARG A 443 -17.66 -8.30 14.33
C ARG A 443 -17.98 -6.81 14.20
N ILE A 444 -17.84 -6.05 15.30
CA ILE A 444 -18.07 -4.60 15.29
C ILE A 444 -17.08 -3.90 14.36
N VAL A 445 -15.81 -4.31 14.37
CA VAL A 445 -14.79 -3.77 13.45
C VAL A 445 -15.21 -4.00 11.98
N PHE A 446 -15.64 -5.21 11.64
CA PHE A 446 -16.08 -5.50 10.27
C PHE A 446 -17.38 -4.79 9.88
N TYR A 447 -18.28 -4.46 10.82
CA TYR A 447 -19.45 -3.63 10.53
C TYR A 447 -19.04 -2.20 10.12
N VAL A 448 -17.94 -1.66 10.65
CA VAL A 448 -17.40 -0.38 10.16
C VAL A 448 -16.91 -0.54 8.72
N ALA A 449 -16.26 -1.66 8.39
CA ALA A 449 -15.84 -1.94 7.02
C ALA A 449 -17.06 -2.09 6.06
N VAL A 450 -18.16 -2.68 6.52
CA VAL A 450 -19.45 -2.72 5.77
C VAL A 450 -19.94 -1.31 5.50
N GLY A 451 -19.98 -0.43 6.52
CA GLY A 451 -20.39 0.97 6.37
C GLY A 451 -19.52 1.73 5.37
N ALA A 452 -18.19 1.57 5.47
CA ALA A 452 -17.24 2.19 4.53
C ALA A 452 -17.41 1.65 3.09
N SER A 453 -17.67 0.36 2.92
CA SER A 453 -17.97 -0.24 1.61
C SER A 453 -19.25 0.32 1.00
N LEU A 454 -20.28 0.52 1.83
CA LEU A 454 -21.54 1.14 1.40
C LEU A 454 -21.33 2.59 0.97
N ILE A 455 -20.56 3.37 1.72
CA ILE A 455 -20.20 4.75 1.34
C ILE A 455 -19.47 4.76 0.00
N ALA A 456 -18.49 3.87 -0.21
CA ALA A 456 -17.77 3.77 -1.47
C ALA A 456 -18.72 3.44 -2.65
N LEU A 457 -19.68 2.54 -2.42
CA LEU A 457 -20.69 2.17 -3.42
C LEU A 457 -21.60 3.37 -3.75
N ILE A 458 -22.08 4.11 -2.75
CA ILE A 458 -22.92 5.30 -2.93
C ILE A 458 -22.16 6.37 -3.74
N ILE A 459 -20.91 6.65 -3.40
CA ILE A 459 -20.07 7.62 -4.13
C ILE A 459 -19.92 7.19 -5.60
N ASN A 460 -19.68 5.90 -5.87
CA ASN A 460 -19.53 5.42 -7.23
C ASN A 460 -20.85 5.42 -8.03
N VAL A 461 -21.98 5.11 -7.39
CA VAL A 461 -23.31 5.19 -8.01
C VAL A 461 -23.64 6.64 -8.35
N TRP A 462 -23.38 7.58 -7.43
CA TRP A 462 -23.55 9.01 -7.67
C TRP A 462 -22.69 9.48 -8.86
N ARG A 463 -21.40 9.12 -8.91
CA ARG A 463 -20.52 9.40 -10.05
C ARG A 463 -21.10 8.88 -11.36
N THR A 464 -21.66 7.67 -11.35
CA THR A 464 -22.25 7.04 -12.55
C THR A 464 -23.50 7.78 -13.02
N ALA A 465 -24.30 8.30 -12.11
CA ALA A 465 -25.50 9.06 -12.42
C ALA A 465 -25.18 10.43 -13.01
N THR A 466 -24.22 11.16 -12.43
CA THR A 466 -23.80 12.50 -12.92
C THR A 466 -23.12 12.42 -14.28
N SER A 467 -22.27 11.42 -14.52
CA SER A 467 -21.62 11.23 -15.84
C SER A 467 -22.60 10.92 -16.98
N LYS A 468 -23.80 10.39 -16.68
CA LYS A 468 -24.85 10.17 -17.69
C LYS A 468 -25.67 11.40 -18.00
N SER A 469 -25.70 12.39 -17.12
CA SER A 469 -26.45 13.64 -17.34
C SER A 469 -25.65 14.66 -18.16
N GLU A 470 -24.34 14.47 -18.35
CA GLU A 470 -23.45 15.34 -19.12
C GLU A 470 -23.23 14.84 -20.57
N MET A 471 -23.70 13.64 -20.92
CA MET A 471 -23.73 13.07 -22.28
C MET A 471 -25.10 13.25 -22.93
#